data_19fdb484d9195050dc4c81764c00a579
#
_entry.id   19fdb484d9195050dc4c81764c00a579
#
_cell.length_a   1.000
_cell.length_b   1.000
_cell.length_c   1.000
_cell.angle_alpha   90.00
_cell.angle_beta   90.00
_cell.angle_gamma   90.00
#
_symmetry.space_group_name_H-M   'P 1'
#
loop_
_entity.id
_entity.type
_entity.pdbx_description
1 polymer ?
#
loop_
_entity_poly.entity_id
_entity_poly.type
_entity_poly.pdbx_seq_one_letter_code
_entity_poly.pdbx_strand_id
1 'polypeptide(L)'
;DMRAKVESAMRQLNYIPNERARNLYRNRTNTIGVIMPTIAHPFFSTLTAHLQREFAARDLKTLLCSTADTDKGESEYIDMLQRHMMDGIIMAAHTEHPADYWTSIHRPIVAFDRTLGEGVPVVRSDHEQGGRLIARQLIDSGARHVVLVGGPRSQFAEGTTFPTIRYHLTVERLLAEAGIACD
;
A
#
# COMPACT_ATOMS: atom_id res chain seq x y z
N ASP A 1 -33.26 30.64 -17.84
CA ASP A 1 -32.67 30.09 -16.61
C ASP A 1 -31.30 30.69 -16.38
N MET A 2 -31.07 31.24 -15.19
CA MET A 2 -29.79 31.88 -14.78
C MET A 2 -28.60 30.94 -14.95
N ARG A 3 -28.78 29.67 -14.61
CA ARG A 3 -27.75 28.63 -14.74
C ARG A 3 -27.28 28.45 -16.20
N ALA A 4 -28.23 28.38 -17.12
CA ALA A 4 -27.91 28.23 -18.55
C ALA A 4 -27.14 29.45 -19.12
N LYS A 5 -27.45 30.66 -18.65
CA LYS A 5 -26.69 31.88 -19.01
C LYS A 5 -25.27 31.85 -18.49
N VAL A 6 -25.06 31.42 -17.24
CA VAL A 6 -23.72 31.28 -16.64
C VAL A 6 -22.92 30.22 -17.38
N GLU A 7 -23.48 29.05 -17.63
CA GLU A 7 -22.81 27.97 -18.38
C GLU A 7 -22.46 28.38 -19.81
N SER A 8 -23.31 29.18 -20.47
CA SER A 8 -23.03 29.73 -21.79
C SER A 8 -21.86 30.73 -21.76
N ALA A 9 -21.85 31.65 -20.80
CA ALA A 9 -20.77 32.61 -20.63
C ALA A 9 -19.43 31.91 -20.30
N MET A 10 -19.45 30.87 -19.45
CA MET A 10 -18.26 30.07 -19.15
C MET A 10 -17.69 29.44 -20.41
N ARG A 11 -18.54 28.85 -21.28
CA ARG A 11 -18.10 28.28 -22.57
C ARG A 11 -17.51 29.33 -23.48
N GLN A 12 -18.16 30.49 -23.63
CA GLN A 12 -17.69 31.58 -24.48
C GLN A 12 -16.32 32.14 -24.03
N LEU A 13 -16.11 32.21 -22.72
CA LEU A 13 -14.88 32.75 -22.13
C LEU A 13 -13.80 31.66 -21.94
N ASN A 14 -14.09 30.40 -22.35
CA ASN A 14 -13.23 29.24 -22.07
C ASN A 14 -12.84 29.18 -20.57
N TYR A 15 -13.77 29.56 -19.68
CA TYR A 15 -13.54 29.60 -18.26
C TYR A 15 -13.70 28.21 -17.66
N ILE A 16 -12.63 27.69 -17.07
CA ILE A 16 -12.63 26.42 -16.32
C ILE A 16 -12.63 26.79 -14.83
N PRO A 17 -13.68 26.40 -14.07
CA PRO A 17 -13.69 26.64 -12.64
C PRO A 17 -12.48 26.03 -11.93
N ASN A 18 -11.87 26.77 -11.02
CA ASN A 18 -10.77 26.25 -10.23
C ASN A 18 -11.30 25.18 -9.27
N GLU A 19 -10.92 23.92 -9.51
CA GLU A 19 -11.33 22.80 -8.66
C GLU A 19 -10.86 22.98 -7.21
N ARG A 20 -9.72 23.65 -6.96
CA ARG A 20 -9.23 23.91 -5.60
C ARG A 20 -10.22 24.77 -4.81
N ALA A 21 -10.81 25.79 -5.43
CA ALA A 21 -11.84 26.62 -4.79
C ALA A 21 -13.12 25.82 -4.50
N ARG A 22 -13.50 24.91 -5.40
CA ARG A 22 -14.66 24.02 -5.20
C ARG A 22 -14.41 22.99 -4.10
N ASN A 23 -13.19 22.44 -4.05
CA ASN A 23 -12.76 21.44 -3.06
C ASN A 23 -12.70 22.05 -1.66
N LEU A 24 -12.26 23.32 -1.53
CA LEU A 24 -12.30 24.04 -0.27
C LEU A 24 -13.72 24.12 0.30
N TYR A 25 -14.71 24.36 -0.57
CA TYR A 25 -16.11 24.44 -0.17
C TYR A 25 -16.72 23.07 0.19
N ARG A 26 -16.24 21.99 -0.45
CA ARG A 26 -16.72 20.63 -0.25
C ARG A 26 -15.91 19.86 0.79
N ASN A 27 -14.78 20.37 1.22
CA ASN A 27 -13.79 19.70 2.07
C ASN A 27 -13.39 18.30 1.54
N ARG A 28 -13.37 18.14 0.20
CA ARG A 28 -13.05 16.88 -0.50
C ARG A 28 -12.33 17.18 -1.80
N THR A 29 -11.27 16.39 -2.06
CA THR A 29 -10.50 16.46 -3.31
C THR A 29 -10.91 15.38 -4.30
N ASN A 30 -11.61 14.36 -3.83
CA ASN A 30 -11.87 13.10 -4.52
C ASN A 30 -10.57 12.44 -5.03
N THR A 31 -9.48 12.63 -4.30
CA THR A 31 -8.15 12.10 -4.66
C THR A 31 -7.66 11.17 -3.57
N ILE A 32 -7.25 9.96 -3.97
CA ILE A 32 -6.63 8.96 -3.11
C ILE A 32 -5.17 8.83 -3.51
N GLY A 33 -4.27 9.00 -2.55
CA GLY A 33 -2.85 8.72 -2.73
C GLY A 33 -2.59 7.21 -2.67
N VAL A 34 -1.80 6.71 -3.61
CA VAL A 34 -1.28 5.34 -3.57
C VAL A 34 0.23 5.45 -3.44
N ILE A 35 0.71 5.26 -2.21
CA ILE A 35 2.10 5.46 -1.82
C ILE A 35 2.80 4.11 -1.77
N MET A 36 3.85 3.96 -2.55
CA MET A 36 4.60 2.72 -2.70
C MET A 36 6.11 2.97 -2.78
N PRO A 37 6.93 1.96 -2.49
CA PRO A 37 8.39 2.11 -2.53
C PRO A 37 8.90 2.47 -3.92
N THR A 38 8.41 1.75 -4.93
CA THR A 38 8.84 1.93 -6.32
C THR A 38 7.75 1.53 -7.30
N ILE A 39 7.68 2.20 -8.43
CA ILE A 39 6.82 1.85 -9.57
C ILE A 39 7.49 0.88 -10.54
N ALA A 40 8.81 0.66 -10.42
CA ALA A 40 9.56 -0.20 -11.33
C ALA A 40 9.27 -1.69 -11.11
N HIS A 41 8.79 -2.08 -9.93
CA HIS A 41 8.47 -3.46 -9.64
C HIS A 41 7.10 -3.86 -10.21
N PRO A 42 6.98 -4.92 -11.02
CA PRO A 42 5.74 -5.33 -11.70
C PRO A 42 4.54 -5.52 -10.77
N PHE A 43 4.78 -5.99 -9.55
CA PHE A 43 3.74 -6.14 -8.53
C PHE A 43 3.07 -4.80 -8.20
N PHE A 44 3.85 -3.76 -7.90
CA PHE A 44 3.28 -2.46 -7.53
C PHE A 44 2.61 -1.75 -8.71
N SER A 45 3.15 -1.88 -9.92
CA SER A 45 2.52 -1.31 -11.11
C SER A 45 1.18 -1.99 -11.44
N THR A 46 1.11 -3.32 -11.31
CA THR A 46 -0.13 -4.09 -11.49
C THR A 46 -1.17 -3.74 -10.43
N LEU A 47 -0.78 -3.69 -9.15
CA LEU A 47 -1.64 -3.26 -8.05
C LEU A 47 -2.22 -1.86 -8.31
N THR A 48 -1.37 -0.91 -8.70
CA THR A 48 -1.78 0.46 -9.00
C THR A 48 -2.81 0.51 -10.12
N ALA A 49 -2.61 -0.25 -11.19
CA ALA A 49 -3.56 -0.30 -12.31
C ALA A 49 -4.94 -0.82 -11.88
N HIS A 50 -4.99 -1.80 -10.97
CA HIS A 50 -6.24 -2.29 -10.40
C HIS A 50 -6.91 -1.26 -9.49
N LEU A 51 -6.15 -0.65 -8.57
CA LEU A 51 -6.66 0.40 -7.69
C LEU A 51 -7.19 1.60 -8.47
N GLN A 52 -6.49 2.03 -9.51
CA GLN A 52 -6.92 3.13 -10.37
C GLN A 52 -8.27 2.85 -11.02
N ARG A 53 -8.51 1.63 -11.53
CA ARG A 53 -9.80 1.24 -12.09
C ARG A 53 -10.92 1.29 -11.05
N GLU A 54 -10.65 0.75 -9.86
CA GLU A 54 -11.63 0.72 -8.78
C GLU A 54 -11.97 2.12 -8.26
N PHE A 55 -10.99 3.01 -8.20
CA PHE A 55 -11.19 4.41 -7.82
C PHE A 55 -11.96 5.18 -8.90
N ALA A 56 -11.59 5.01 -10.17
CA ALA A 56 -12.28 5.65 -11.28
C ALA A 56 -13.76 5.26 -11.35
N ALA A 57 -14.09 3.99 -11.07
CA ALA A 57 -15.47 3.51 -11.01
C ALA A 57 -16.30 4.18 -9.88
N ARG A 58 -15.63 4.86 -8.94
CA ARG A 58 -16.24 5.58 -7.80
C ARG A 58 -16.02 7.09 -7.86
N ASP A 59 -15.71 7.63 -9.05
CA ASP A 59 -15.39 9.05 -9.27
C ASP A 59 -14.24 9.57 -8.39
N LEU A 60 -13.30 8.69 -8.03
CA LEU A 60 -12.10 9.05 -7.31
C LEU A 60 -10.89 9.10 -8.25
N LYS A 61 -10.02 10.07 -8.02
CA LYS A 61 -8.75 10.24 -8.73
C LYS A 61 -7.66 9.49 -7.98
N THR A 62 -6.70 8.93 -8.70
CA THR A 62 -5.51 8.30 -8.13
C THR A 62 -4.33 9.24 -8.25
N LEU A 63 -3.66 9.53 -7.13
CA LEU A 63 -2.35 10.16 -7.11
C LEU A 63 -1.31 9.09 -6.79
N LEU A 64 -0.50 8.76 -7.79
CA LEU A 64 0.56 7.79 -7.63
C LEU A 64 1.80 8.46 -7.02
N CYS A 65 2.27 7.93 -5.91
CA CYS A 65 3.38 8.45 -5.13
C CYS A 65 4.44 7.34 -4.95
N SER A 66 5.64 7.58 -5.44
CA SER A 66 6.78 6.68 -5.22
C SER A 66 7.73 7.32 -4.21
N THR A 67 8.04 6.59 -3.13
CA THR A 67 8.96 7.08 -2.09
C THR A 67 10.41 6.91 -2.48
N ALA A 68 10.69 6.12 -3.52
CA ALA A 68 12.04 5.70 -3.91
C ALA A 68 12.84 5.10 -2.73
N ASP A 69 12.12 4.42 -1.82
CA ASP A 69 12.67 3.83 -0.59
C ASP A 69 13.38 4.84 0.32
N THR A 70 12.88 6.08 0.35
CA THR A 70 13.43 7.15 1.20
C THR A 70 12.39 7.70 2.18
N ASP A 71 12.81 7.96 3.40
CA ASP A 71 11.98 8.57 4.46
C ASP A 71 11.47 9.95 4.05
N LYS A 72 12.29 10.69 3.30
CA LYS A 72 11.93 12.02 2.81
C LYS A 72 10.74 11.95 1.84
N GLY A 73 10.75 10.98 0.93
CA GLY A 73 9.64 10.79 -0.02
C GLY A 73 8.33 10.47 0.72
N GLU A 74 8.38 9.62 1.74
CA GLU A 74 7.22 9.27 2.55
C GLU A 74 6.66 10.48 3.29
N SER A 75 7.50 11.22 4.01
CA SER A 75 7.06 12.38 4.81
C SER A 75 6.43 13.49 3.96
N GLU A 76 6.89 13.73 2.73
CA GLU A 76 6.27 14.68 1.82
C GLU A 76 4.83 14.29 1.47
N TYR A 77 4.57 13.01 1.22
CA TYR A 77 3.21 12.54 0.89
C TYR A 77 2.28 12.55 2.10
N ILE A 78 2.79 12.26 3.29
CA ILE A 78 2.02 12.40 4.53
C ILE A 78 1.65 13.87 4.77
N ASP A 79 2.57 14.80 4.55
CA ASP A 79 2.31 16.23 4.65
C ASP A 79 1.23 16.67 3.64
N MET A 80 1.26 16.18 2.40
CA MET A 80 0.20 16.42 1.42
C MET A 80 -1.17 15.92 1.89
N LEU A 81 -1.23 14.76 2.55
CA LEU A 81 -2.46 14.22 3.13
C LEU A 81 -2.98 15.13 4.25
N GLN A 82 -2.11 15.52 5.18
CA GLN A 82 -2.46 16.41 6.29
C GLN A 82 -2.93 17.78 5.81
N ARG A 83 -2.35 18.31 4.73
CA ARG A 83 -2.75 19.58 4.09
C ARG A 83 -4.00 19.47 3.21
N HIS A 84 -4.76 18.41 3.30
CA HIS A 84 -5.99 18.20 2.52
C HIS A 84 -5.78 18.22 1.00
N MET A 85 -4.62 17.81 0.52
CA MET A 85 -4.37 17.64 -0.92
C MET A 85 -4.85 16.28 -1.43
N MET A 86 -5.08 15.34 -0.49
CA MET A 86 -5.66 14.02 -0.71
C MET A 86 -6.69 13.73 0.38
N ASP A 87 -7.72 12.95 0.06
CA ASP A 87 -8.77 12.59 1.02
C ASP A 87 -8.39 11.38 1.87
N GLY A 88 -7.50 10.54 1.36
CA GLY A 88 -6.98 9.36 2.04
C GLY A 88 -5.81 8.77 1.26
N ILE A 89 -5.16 7.77 1.85
CA ILE A 89 -4.03 7.08 1.22
C ILE A 89 -4.12 5.56 1.38
N ILE A 90 -3.60 4.86 0.38
CA ILE A 90 -3.15 3.46 0.50
C ILE A 90 -1.63 3.49 0.63
N MET A 91 -1.13 2.89 1.71
CA MET A 91 0.27 2.95 2.09
C MET A 91 0.92 1.57 2.02
N ALA A 92 1.89 1.43 1.13
CA ALA A 92 2.79 0.27 1.04
C ALA A 92 4.20 0.66 1.51
N ALA A 93 4.30 1.49 2.55
CA ALA A 93 5.55 2.05 3.02
C ALA A 93 6.47 1.02 3.69
N HIS A 94 7.73 1.33 3.72
CA HIS A 94 8.77 0.52 4.35
C HIS A 94 9.41 1.20 5.57
N THR A 95 9.14 2.48 5.80
CA THR A 95 9.72 3.23 6.91
C THR A 95 9.11 2.81 8.23
N GLU A 96 9.95 2.61 9.23
CA GLU A 96 9.51 2.34 10.60
C GLU A 96 9.20 3.65 11.31
N HIS A 97 8.05 3.68 11.98
CA HIS A 97 7.59 4.80 12.77
C HIS A 97 7.16 4.33 14.17
N PRO A 98 7.11 5.24 15.17
CA PRO A 98 6.47 4.95 16.46
C PRO A 98 5.04 4.40 16.28
N ALA A 99 4.60 3.57 17.22
CA ALA A 99 3.34 2.82 17.11
C ALA A 99 2.10 3.70 16.91
N ASP A 100 2.10 4.91 17.44
CA ASP A 100 1.01 5.88 17.39
C ASP A 100 1.10 6.85 16.20
N TYR A 101 2.19 6.82 15.44
CA TYR A 101 2.43 7.77 14.35
C TYR A 101 1.26 7.81 13.35
N TRP A 102 0.87 6.67 12.84
CA TRP A 102 -0.16 6.59 11.78
C TRP A 102 -1.56 6.96 12.29
N THR A 103 -1.89 6.60 13.52
CA THR A 103 -3.18 6.94 14.13
C THR A 103 -3.27 8.42 14.49
N SER A 104 -2.14 9.07 14.78
CA SER A 104 -2.08 10.50 15.09
C SER A 104 -2.38 11.40 13.89
N ILE A 105 -2.30 10.89 12.67
CA ILE A 105 -2.57 11.64 11.44
C ILE A 105 -4.06 12.01 11.30
N HIS A 106 -4.97 11.26 11.91
CA HIS A 106 -6.44 11.49 11.88
C HIS A 106 -7.02 11.63 10.46
N ARG A 107 -6.47 10.88 9.52
CA ARG A 107 -6.90 10.82 8.12
C ARG A 107 -7.09 9.37 7.69
N PRO A 108 -7.94 9.09 6.70
CA PRO A 108 -8.12 7.76 6.17
C PRO A 108 -6.81 7.18 5.61
N ILE A 109 -6.30 6.15 6.26
CA ILE A 109 -5.11 5.41 5.84
C ILE A 109 -5.47 3.94 5.81
N VAL A 110 -5.13 3.25 4.72
CA VAL A 110 -5.20 1.80 4.62
C VAL A 110 -3.80 1.28 4.32
N ALA A 111 -3.32 0.40 5.19
CA ALA A 111 -2.05 -0.28 4.98
C ALA A 111 -2.20 -1.38 3.93
N PHE A 112 -1.21 -1.53 3.08
CA PHE A 112 -1.13 -2.62 2.12
C PHE A 112 0.05 -3.53 2.45
N ASP A 113 -0.26 -4.82 2.61
CA ASP A 113 0.64 -5.94 2.89
C ASP A 113 1.40 -5.86 4.23
N ARG A 114 1.81 -4.68 4.68
CA ARG A 114 2.49 -4.45 5.96
C ARG A 114 1.54 -3.84 6.99
N THR A 115 1.71 -4.21 8.24
CA THR A 115 1.00 -3.56 9.35
C THR A 115 1.68 -2.24 9.69
N LEU A 116 0.91 -1.15 9.75
CA LEU A 116 1.38 0.17 10.14
C LEU A 116 1.15 0.48 11.64
N GLY A 117 0.68 -0.49 12.40
CA GLY A 117 0.36 -0.36 13.81
C GLY A 117 -1.11 -0.67 14.12
N GLU A 118 -1.43 -0.66 15.39
CA GLU A 118 -2.79 -0.90 15.87
C GLU A 118 -3.71 0.25 15.45
N GLY A 119 -4.93 -0.06 15.04
CA GLY A 119 -5.92 0.93 14.61
C GLY A 119 -5.85 1.35 13.15
N VAL A 120 -4.83 0.94 12.38
CA VAL A 120 -4.78 1.16 10.93
C VAL A 120 -5.25 -0.10 10.20
N PRO A 121 -6.34 -0.01 9.38
CA PRO A 121 -6.79 -1.14 8.59
C PRO A 121 -5.67 -1.64 7.65
N VAL A 122 -5.53 -2.95 7.54
CA VAL A 122 -4.55 -3.57 6.64
C VAL A 122 -5.22 -4.55 5.68
N VAL A 123 -4.85 -4.48 4.41
CA VAL A 123 -5.18 -5.47 3.39
C VAL A 123 -3.90 -6.20 3.01
N ARG A 124 -3.87 -7.51 3.22
CA ARG A 124 -2.68 -8.34 2.97
C ARG A 124 -3.05 -9.74 2.53
N SER A 125 -2.09 -10.43 1.90
CA SER A 125 -2.16 -11.88 1.66
C SER A 125 -1.96 -12.65 2.97
N ASP A 126 -2.52 -13.86 3.04
CA ASP A 126 -2.21 -14.79 4.13
C ASP A 126 -0.86 -15.48 3.84
N HIS A 127 0.22 -14.80 4.22
CA HIS A 127 1.59 -15.28 4.00
C HIS A 127 1.88 -16.58 4.77
N GLU A 128 1.26 -16.78 5.92
CA GLU A 128 1.41 -18.01 6.70
C GLU A 128 0.75 -19.19 5.99
N GLN A 129 -0.47 -19.00 5.48
CA GLN A 129 -1.12 -20.01 4.66
C GLN A 129 -0.34 -20.31 3.38
N GLY A 130 0.23 -19.30 2.74
CA GLY A 130 1.13 -19.46 1.59
C GLY A 130 2.33 -20.35 1.94
N GLY A 131 2.98 -20.06 3.08
CA GLY A 131 4.08 -20.90 3.60
C GLY A 131 3.66 -22.34 3.88
N ARG A 132 2.48 -22.55 4.46
CA ARG A 132 1.94 -23.92 4.70
C ARG A 132 1.72 -24.69 3.39
N LEU A 133 1.18 -24.04 2.37
CA LEU A 133 0.92 -24.67 1.08
C LEU A 133 2.21 -25.10 0.40
N ILE A 134 3.25 -24.27 0.43
CA ILE A 134 4.54 -24.60 -0.15
C ILE A 134 5.25 -25.71 0.65
N ALA A 135 5.29 -25.60 1.97
CA ALA A 135 5.88 -26.64 2.79
C ALA A 135 5.23 -28.00 2.51
N ARG A 136 3.90 -28.05 2.46
CA ARG A 136 3.16 -29.27 2.11
C ARG A 136 3.56 -29.80 0.73
N GLN A 137 3.61 -28.95 -0.28
CA GLN A 137 4.01 -29.37 -1.63
C GLN A 137 5.43 -29.97 -1.67
N LEU A 138 6.37 -29.38 -0.91
CA LEU A 138 7.75 -29.88 -0.81
C LEU A 138 7.80 -31.22 -0.07
N ILE A 139 7.07 -31.36 1.04
CA ILE A 139 6.98 -32.61 1.80
C ILE A 139 6.37 -33.72 0.95
N ASP A 140 5.24 -33.45 0.30
CA ASP A 140 4.51 -34.41 -0.54
C ASP A 140 5.34 -34.84 -1.78
N SER A 141 6.25 -33.99 -2.25
CA SER A 141 7.18 -34.31 -3.34
C SER A 141 8.31 -35.27 -2.92
N GLY A 142 8.47 -35.56 -1.63
CA GLY A 142 9.53 -36.40 -1.09
C GLY A 142 10.90 -35.68 -1.02
N ALA A 143 10.92 -34.37 -1.04
CA ALA A 143 12.16 -33.59 -0.86
C ALA A 143 12.84 -33.96 0.46
N ARG A 144 14.16 -34.16 0.44
CA ARG A 144 14.97 -34.44 1.63
C ARG A 144 15.85 -33.25 2.05
N HIS A 145 16.08 -32.36 1.14
CA HIS A 145 16.87 -31.13 1.35
C HIS A 145 16.23 -30.00 0.52
N VAL A 146 16.02 -28.86 1.14
CA VAL A 146 15.41 -27.69 0.52
C VAL A 146 16.33 -26.49 0.75
N VAL A 147 16.49 -25.67 -0.28
CA VAL A 147 17.20 -24.39 -0.17
C VAL A 147 16.17 -23.29 -0.31
N LEU A 148 16.08 -22.41 0.69
CA LEU A 148 15.25 -21.23 0.67
C LEU A 148 16.08 -20.01 0.25
N VAL A 149 15.77 -19.47 -0.93
CA VAL A 149 16.41 -18.24 -1.41
C VAL A 149 15.57 -17.05 -1.01
N GLY A 150 16.15 -16.17 -0.20
CA GLY A 150 15.45 -15.00 0.35
C GLY A 150 16.39 -13.83 0.63
N GLY A 151 15.88 -12.83 1.33
CA GLY A 151 16.67 -11.71 1.81
C GLY A 151 17.65 -12.08 2.92
N PRO A 152 18.53 -11.15 3.34
CA PRO A 152 19.51 -11.40 4.39
C PRO A 152 18.84 -11.77 5.72
N ARG A 153 19.49 -12.63 6.51
CA ARG A 153 18.97 -13.10 7.80
C ARG A 153 18.65 -11.97 8.79
N SER A 154 19.28 -10.81 8.65
CA SER A 154 18.95 -9.61 9.45
C SER A 154 17.50 -9.14 9.30
N GLN A 155 16.85 -9.47 8.20
CA GLN A 155 15.42 -9.17 8.01
C GLN A 155 14.50 -10.08 8.83
N PHE A 156 15.03 -11.17 9.40
CA PHE A 156 14.28 -12.16 10.20
C PHE A 156 14.32 -11.84 11.70
N ALA A 157 14.73 -10.63 12.10
CA ALA A 157 14.71 -10.21 13.50
C ALA A 157 13.27 -10.16 14.05
N GLU A 158 13.15 -10.39 15.36
CA GLU A 158 11.86 -10.25 16.04
C GLU A 158 11.29 -8.84 15.84
N GLY A 159 9.99 -8.75 15.59
CA GLY A 159 9.29 -7.48 15.37
C GLY A 159 9.31 -6.98 13.93
N THR A 160 9.98 -7.68 13.01
CA THR A 160 9.96 -7.28 11.59
C THR A 160 8.55 -7.27 11.01
N THR A 161 8.26 -6.23 10.23
CA THR A 161 6.97 -6.07 9.54
C THR A 161 7.01 -6.57 8.09
N PHE A 162 8.14 -7.13 7.62
CA PHE A 162 8.25 -7.64 6.25
C PHE A 162 7.33 -8.86 6.02
N PRO A 163 6.39 -8.77 5.07
CA PRO A 163 5.37 -9.82 4.87
C PRO A 163 5.97 -11.19 4.51
N THR A 164 7.00 -11.17 3.66
CA THR A 164 7.68 -12.37 3.15
C THR A 164 8.35 -13.20 4.25
N ILE A 165 8.66 -12.60 5.39
CA ILE A 165 9.31 -13.30 6.50
C ILE A 165 8.38 -14.32 7.14
N ARG A 166 7.11 -14.02 7.34
CA ARG A 166 6.14 -14.99 7.87
C ARG A 166 6.03 -16.22 6.99
N TYR A 167 6.10 -16.01 5.70
CA TYR A 167 6.13 -17.07 4.70
C TYR A 167 7.34 -17.98 4.86
N HIS A 168 8.57 -17.41 4.87
CA HIS A 168 9.81 -18.15 5.05
C HIS A 168 9.85 -18.91 6.38
N LEU A 169 9.57 -18.24 7.49
CA LEU A 169 9.59 -18.86 8.82
C LEU A 169 8.57 -20.02 8.93
N THR A 170 7.42 -19.91 8.28
CA THR A 170 6.44 -20.97 8.25
C THR A 170 6.95 -22.19 7.47
N VAL A 171 7.61 -21.97 6.32
CA VAL A 171 8.21 -23.04 5.54
C VAL A 171 9.33 -23.72 6.33
N GLU A 172 10.29 -22.97 6.86
CA GLU A 172 11.40 -23.50 7.66
C GLU A 172 10.90 -24.36 8.81
N ARG A 173 9.94 -23.88 9.59
CA ARG A 173 9.37 -24.60 10.73
C ARG A 173 8.73 -25.93 10.30
N LEU A 174 7.90 -25.91 9.27
CA LEU A 174 7.18 -27.10 8.82
C LEU A 174 8.10 -28.14 8.17
N LEU A 175 9.15 -27.72 7.46
CA LEU A 175 10.17 -28.61 6.93
C LEU A 175 10.98 -29.25 8.07
N ALA A 176 11.35 -28.48 9.09
CA ALA A 176 12.04 -29.01 10.27
C ALA A 176 11.18 -30.03 11.04
N GLU A 177 9.87 -29.76 11.23
CA GLU A 177 8.92 -30.70 11.83
C GLU A 177 8.80 -32.01 11.02
N ALA A 178 8.97 -31.96 9.69
CA ALA A 178 8.97 -33.11 8.80
C ALA A 178 10.34 -33.80 8.68
N GLY A 179 11.38 -33.32 9.38
CA GLY A 179 12.74 -33.85 9.33
C GLY A 179 13.48 -33.57 8.02
N ILE A 180 13.09 -32.55 7.29
CA ILE A 180 13.71 -32.14 6.02
C ILE A 180 14.74 -31.05 6.30
N ALA A 181 15.97 -31.25 5.81
CA ALA A 181 17.02 -30.25 5.91
C ALA A 181 16.66 -29.00 5.09
N CYS A 182 16.91 -27.82 5.68
CA CYS A 182 16.59 -26.54 5.07
C CYS A 182 17.75 -25.56 5.26
N ASP A 183 18.30 -24.99 4.15
CA ASP A 183 19.39 -24.01 4.12
C ASP A 183 18.92 -22.67 3.54
#